data_70e709b1636713a79d9389a5144a9e47
#
_entry.id   70e709b1636713a79d9389a5144a9e47
#
_cell.length_a   1.000
_cell.length_b   1.000
_cell.length_c   1.000
_cell.angle_alpha   90.00
_cell.angle_beta   90.00
_cell.angle_gamma   90.00
#
_symmetry.space_group_name_H-M   'P 1'
#
loop_
_entity.id
_entity.type
_entity.pdbx_description
1 polymer ?
#
loop_
_entity_poly.entity_id
_entity_poly.type
_entity_poly.pdbx_seq_one_letter_code
_entity_poly.pdbx_strand_id
1 'polypeptide(L)'
;QYNFDAGAIDGENLQLNGNYGFKIGESGFVNVTADYHYRGHTNRAEFTSDFPDHLDVRNQYGDAEVADFSAWFNMQVPLNANTHFYAFGGSGNRNVEAFAYTRAANEDRNVVDIYRKGFDPIIASVVNDHSLSTGLRGDIKGWDVDFNMSTGKNKMHYYGRNTLNASLGSA
;
A
#
# COMPACT_ATOMS: atom_id res chain seq x y z
N GLN A 1 -9.70 -3.36 -32.65
CA GLN A 1 -8.90 -2.13 -32.57
C GLN A 1 -9.15 -1.56 -31.19
N TYR A 2 -8.26 -1.86 -30.22
CA TYR A 2 -8.28 -1.16 -28.94
C TYR A 2 -7.94 0.29 -29.24
N ASN A 3 -8.94 1.14 -29.15
CA ASN A 3 -8.70 2.56 -29.17
C ASN A 3 -8.14 2.92 -27.80
N PHE A 4 -6.83 3.06 -27.69
CA PHE A 4 -6.28 3.90 -26.66
C PHE A 4 -6.96 5.25 -26.81
N ASP A 5 -7.88 5.54 -25.93
CA ASP A 5 -8.50 6.86 -25.88
C ASP A 5 -7.53 7.81 -25.19
N ALA A 6 -6.69 8.45 -25.99
CA ALA A 6 -5.74 9.45 -25.50
C ALA A 6 -6.43 10.65 -24.81
N GLY A 7 -7.75 10.70 -24.87
CA GLY A 7 -8.58 11.68 -24.16
C GLY A 7 -9.14 11.20 -22.83
N ALA A 8 -9.04 9.91 -22.50
CA ALA A 8 -9.48 9.40 -21.21
C ALA A 8 -8.49 9.82 -20.12
N ILE A 9 -9.01 10.51 -19.12
CA ILE A 9 -8.25 10.82 -17.91
C ILE A 9 -8.32 9.60 -17.00
N ASP A 10 -7.19 8.97 -16.74
CA ASP A 10 -7.03 7.83 -15.84
C ASP A 10 -5.85 8.08 -14.88
N GLY A 11 -5.74 7.26 -13.85
CA GLY A 11 -4.67 7.38 -12.86
C GLY A 11 -4.82 8.62 -12.00
N GLU A 12 -6.06 8.97 -11.66
CA GLU A 12 -6.33 10.06 -10.74
C GLU A 12 -5.49 9.90 -9.47
N ASN A 13 -4.97 11.00 -8.96
CA ASN A 13 -4.11 11.01 -7.79
C ASN A 13 -4.63 12.04 -6.79
N LEU A 14 -4.95 11.59 -5.59
CA LEU A 14 -5.38 12.42 -4.49
C LEU A 14 -4.47 12.16 -3.29
N GLN A 15 -3.84 13.21 -2.79
CA GLN A 15 -3.08 13.15 -1.55
C GLN A 15 -3.60 14.19 -0.57
N LEU A 16 -3.94 13.74 0.62
CA LEU A 16 -4.36 14.57 1.74
C LEU A 16 -3.45 14.27 2.92
N ASN A 17 -2.82 15.30 3.45
CA ASN A 17 -2.01 15.16 4.65
C ASN A 17 -2.31 16.27 5.63
N GLY A 18 -2.17 15.96 6.90
CA GLY A 18 -2.35 16.89 7.99
C GLY A 18 -1.39 16.60 9.12
N ASN A 19 -0.88 17.67 9.70
CA ASN A 19 -0.02 17.58 10.87
C ASN A 19 -0.53 18.59 11.91
N TYR A 20 -0.63 18.14 13.14
CA TYR A 20 -1.02 19.01 14.24
C TYR A 20 -0.20 18.72 15.50
N GLY A 21 0.36 19.78 16.07
CA GLY A 21 1.13 19.72 17.30
C GLY A 21 0.48 20.52 18.41
N PHE A 22 0.47 19.98 19.61
CA PHE A 22 -0.01 20.68 20.81
C PHE A 22 0.92 20.47 21.99
N LYS A 23 0.95 21.44 22.88
CA LYS A 23 1.76 21.40 24.08
C LYS A 23 1.12 20.55 25.18
N ILE A 24 1.96 19.88 25.95
CA ILE A 24 1.62 19.19 27.19
C ILE A 24 2.42 19.87 28.33
N GLY A 25 1.72 20.51 29.24
CA GLY A 25 2.38 21.30 30.29
C GLY A 25 3.23 22.44 29.70
N GLU A 26 4.33 22.76 30.35
CA GLU A 26 5.18 23.91 29.98
C GLU A 26 6.15 23.60 28.83
N SER A 27 6.69 22.39 28.77
CA SER A 27 7.72 22.00 27.80
C SER A 27 7.52 20.64 27.13
N GLY A 28 6.42 19.94 27.40
CA GLY A 28 6.03 18.74 26.68
C GLY A 28 5.27 19.06 25.39
N PHE A 29 5.24 18.09 24.50
CA PHE A 29 4.48 18.19 23.27
C PHE A 29 3.95 16.83 22.80
N VAL A 30 2.91 16.85 22.00
CA VAL A 30 2.47 15.77 21.12
C VAL A 30 2.32 16.35 19.72
N ASN A 31 2.80 15.64 18.74
CA ASN A 31 2.58 15.91 17.32
C ASN A 31 1.94 14.69 16.67
N VAL A 32 0.89 14.91 15.91
CA VAL A 32 0.17 13.85 15.17
C VAL A 32 0.15 14.21 13.70
N THR A 33 0.45 13.23 12.87
CA THR A 33 0.40 13.33 11.41
C THR A 33 -0.55 12.25 10.88
N ALA A 34 -1.40 12.64 9.95
CA ALA A 34 -2.20 11.70 9.16
C ALA A 34 -1.97 11.95 7.67
N ASP A 35 -1.87 10.88 6.90
CA ASP A 35 -1.70 10.92 5.45
C ASP A 35 -2.68 9.94 4.80
N TYR A 36 -3.34 10.41 3.75
CA TYR A 36 -4.15 9.59 2.87
C TYR A 36 -3.70 9.81 1.43
N HIS A 37 -3.44 8.73 0.72
CA HIS A 37 -3.06 8.76 -0.67
C HIS A 37 -3.90 7.75 -1.45
N TYR A 38 -4.55 8.21 -2.49
CA TYR A 38 -5.23 7.38 -3.48
C TYR A 38 -4.66 7.65 -4.86
N ARG A 39 -4.39 6.60 -5.60
CA ARG A 39 -4.03 6.62 -7.01
C ARG A 39 -4.83 5.56 -7.73
N GLY A 40 -5.58 5.97 -8.75
CA GLY A 40 -6.33 5.08 -9.63
C GLY A 40 -5.43 4.29 -10.58
N HIS A 41 -5.98 3.28 -11.21
CA HIS A 41 -5.32 2.56 -12.30
C HIS A 41 -5.01 3.50 -13.46
N THR A 42 -3.88 3.26 -14.14
CA THR A 42 -3.70 3.74 -15.51
C THR A 42 -3.94 2.58 -16.49
N ASN A 43 -4.43 2.87 -17.68
CA ASN A 43 -4.59 1.87 -18.72
C ASN A 43 -3.89 2.30 -20.00
N ARG A 44 -2.91 1.50 -20.41
CA ARG A 44 -2.13 1.66 -21.64
C ARG A 44 -2.13 0.36 -22.44
N ALA A 45 -3.25 -0.39 -22.34
CA ALA A 45 -3.41 -1.61 -23.08
C ALA A 45 -3.50 -1.32 -24.58
N GLU A 46 -2.62 -1.94 -25.34
CA GLU A 46 -2.55 -1.84 -26.78
C GLU A 46 -2.61 -3.22 -27.40
N PHE A 47 -2.97 -3.26 -28.67
CA PHE A 47 -2.82 -4.44 -29.50
C PHE A 47 -1.36 -4.90 -29.49
N THR A 48 -1.14 -6.18 -29.25
CA THR A 48 0.19 -6.77 -29.31
C THR A 48 0.21 -7.95 -30.27
N SER A 49 1.30 -8.08 -31.02
CA SER A 49 1.54 -9.24 -31.90
C SER A 49 1.67 -10.56 -31.13
N ASP A 50 1.88 -10.49 -29.81
CA ASP A 50 1.98 -11.68 -28.96
C ASP A 50 0.64 -12.42 -28.83
N PHE A 51 -0.47 -11.74 -29.14
CA PHE A 51 -1.83 -12.30 -29.08
C PHE A 51 -2.64 -11.97 -30.35
N PRO A 52 -2.16 -12.34 -31.55
CA PRO A 52 -2.76 -11.90 -32.82
C PRO A 52 -4.21 -12.37 -32.99
N ASP A 53 -4.58 -13.49 -32.39
CA ASP A 53 -5.92 -14.08 -32.49
C ASP A 53 -6.84 -13.71 -31.31
N HIS A 54 -6.34 -12.93 -30.34
CA HIS A 54 -7.01 -12.64 -29.06
C HIS A 54 -6.98 -11.16 -28.74
N LEU A 55 -7.46 -10.35 -29.65
CA LEU A 55 -7.45 -8.88 -29.60
C LEU A 55 -8.22 -8.29 -28.39
N ASP A 56 -9.12 -9.08 -27.81
CA ASP A 56 -10.00 -8.63 -26.73
C ASP A 56 -9.48 -9.01 -25.34
N VAL A 57 -8.33 -9.67 -25.23
CA VAL A 57 -7.91 -10.30 -23.97
C VAL A 57 -7.19 -9.33 -23.04
N ARG A 58 -6.36 -8.46 -23.61
CA ARG A 58 -5.59 -7.51 -22.83
C ARG A 58 -6.39 -6.21 -22.64
N ASN A 59 -7.20 -6.18 -21.60
CA ASN A 59 -8.06 -5.04 -21.31
C ASN A 59 -7.42 -4.03 -20.38
N GLN A 60 -6.39 -4.42 -19.66
CA GLN A 60 -5.75 -3.59 -18.63
C GLN A 60 -4.23 -3.79 -18.64
N TYR A 61 -3.51 -2.69 -18.81
CA TYR A 61 -2.06 -2.65 -18.71
C TYR A 61 -1.61 -1.25 -18.29
N GLY A 62 -1.08 -1.12 -17.10
CA GLY A 62 -0.66 0.17 -16.55
C GLY A 62 -0.32 0.07 -15.08
N ASP A 63 -0.29 1.22 -14.44
CA ASP A 63 -0.02 1.33 -13.02
C ASP A 63 -1.14 0.72 -12.17
N ALA A 64 -0.77 0.19 -11.02
CA ALA A 64 -1.69 -0.35 -10.04
C ALA A 64 -2.52 0.74 -9.37
N GLU A 65 -3.75 0.39 -9.00
CA GLU A 65 -4.49 1.17 -8.03
C GLU A 65 -3.86 1.03 -6.64
N VAL A 66 -3.78 2.14 -5.93
CA VAL A 66 -3.23 2.19 -4.56
C VAL A 66 -4.12 3.07 -3.70
N ALA A 67 -4.48 2.56 -2.53
CA ALA A 67 -5.13 3.34 -1.47
C ALA A 67 -4.35 3.16 -0.17
N ASP A 68 -3.73 4.24 0.29
CA ASP A 68 -2.91 4.28 1.49
C ASP A 68 -3.55 5.17 2.55
N PHE A 69 -3.51 4.72 3.78
CA PHE A 69 -3.75 5.55 4.94
C PHE A 69 -2.69 5.29 5.98
N SER A 70 -2.13 6.35 6.57
CA SER A 70 -1.24 6.23 7.71
C SER A 70 -1.48 7.32 8.75
N ALA A 71 -1.24 6.96 10.00
CA ALA A 71 -1.28 7.90 11.11
C ALA A 71 -0.06 7.68 12.01
N TRP A 72 0.63 8.77 12.34
CA TRP A 72 1.88 8.77 13.11
C TRP A 72 1.80 9.79 14.21
N PHE A 73 2.49 9.51 15.30
CA PHE A 73 2.65 10.47 16.37
C PHE A 73 4.09 10.47 16.89
N ASN A 74 4.49 11.60 17.47
CA ASN A 74 5.63 11.69 18.35
C ASN A 74 5.28 12.60 19.54
N MET A 75 5.82 12.26 20.69
CA MET A 75 5.58 13.01 21.90
C MET A 75 6.80 13.00 22.82
N GLN A 76 6.90 14.06 23.62
CA GLN A 76 7.84 14.13 24.71
C GLN A 76 7.16 14.85 25.88
N VAL A 77 7.33 14.30 27.06
CA VAL A 77 6.79 14.84 28.30
C VAL A 77 7.92 14.94 29.33
N PRO A 78 8.21 16.10 29.87
CA PRO A 78 9.18 16.25 30.96
C PRO A 78 8.59 15.62 32.23
N LEU A 79 9.35 14.73 32.86
CA LEU A 79 9.01 14.13 34.14
C LEU A 79 9.58 14.94 35.29
N ASN A 80 10.75 15.51 35.07
CA ASN A 80 11.43 16.46 35.97
C ASN A 80 12.42 17.30 35.15
N ALA A 81 13.24 18.12 35.84
CA ALA A 81 14.17 19.02 35.17
C ALA A 81 15.21 18.32 34.29
N ASN A 82 15.52 17.07 34.59
CA ASN A 82 16.61 16.30 33.91
C ASN A 82 16.16 15.07 33.17
N THR A 83 14.86 14.74 33.22
CA THR A 83 14.36 13.49 32.64
C THR A 83 13.09 13.73 31.82
N HIS A 84 13.06 13.15 30.65
CA HIS A 84 11.92 13.18 29.73
C HIS A 84 11.46 11.78 29.40
N PHE A 85 10.15 11.60 29.35
CA PHE A 85 9.52 10.46 28.70
C PHE A 85 9.28 10.85 27.25
N TYR A 86 9.52 9.93 26.33
CA TYR A 86 9.18 10.10 24.92
C TYR A 86 8.53 8.84 24.35
N ALA A 87 7.69 9.04 23.34
CA ALA A 87 7.15 7.96 22.54
C ALA A 87 6.92 8.46 21.12
N PHE A 88 7.14 7.58 20.17
CA PHE A 88 6.78 7.80 18.77
C PHE A 88 6.38 6.49 18.12
N GLY A 89 5.49 6.58 17.15
CA GLY A 89 5.02 5.40 16.45
C GLY A 89 3.83 5.70 15.56
N GLY A 90 3.24 4.67 15.02
CA GLY A 90 2.08 4.81 14.17
C GLY A 90 1.68 3.52 13.48
N SER A 91 0.72 3.68 12.59
CA SER A 91 0.13 2.60 11.83
C SER A 91 -0.14 3.06 10.40
N GLY A 92 0.08 2.15 9.45
CA GLY A 92 -0.27 2.33 8.06
C GLY A 92 -1.03 1.13 7.51
N ASN A 93 -1.95 1.39 6.62
CA ASN A 93 -2.64 0.39 5.81
C ASN A 93 -2.54 0.78 4.34
N ARG A 94 -2.09 -0.15 3.51
CA ARG A 94 -1.98 0.01 2.06
C ARG A 94 -2.74 -1.10 1.36
N ASN A 95 -3.66 -0.71 0.49
CA ASN A 95 -4.35 -1.61 -0.42
C ASN A 95 -3.84 -1.36 -1.84
N VAL A 96 -3.51 -2.43 -2.55
CA VAL A 96 -2.99 -2.36 -3.93
C VAL A 96 -3.72 -3.38 -4.77
N GLU A 97 -4.14 -2.99 -5.97
CA GLU A 97 -4.62 -3.89 -7.01
C GLU A 97 -3.82 -3.65 -8.30
N ALA A 98 -3.15 -4.70 -8.77
CA ALA A 98 -2.34 -4.67 -9.97
C ALA A 98 -2.80 -5.75 -10.93
N PHE A 99 -2.86 -5.44 -12.23
CA PHE A 99 -3.08 -6.44 -13.25
C PHE A 99 -1.79 -7.20 -13.52
N ALA A 100 -1.91 -8.53 -13.53
CA ALA A 100 -0.81 -9.41 -13.87
C ALA A 100 -0.76 -9.65 -15.38
N TYR A 101 0.16 -10.52 -15.81
CA TYR A 101 0.32 -10.84 -17.21
C TYR A 101 -0.93 -11.57 -17.74
N THR A 102 -1.45 -11.09 -18.85
CA THR A 102 -2.59 -11.65 -19.58
C THR A 102 -2.42 -13.14 -19.87
N ARG A 103 -3.49 -13.91 -19.72
CA ARG A 103 -3.58 -15.32 -20.12
C ARG A 103 -4.41 -15.43 -21.39
N ALA A 104 -3.81 -15.96 -22.44
CA ALA A 104 -4.51 -16.19 -23.70
C ALA A 104 -5.50 -17.36 -23.58
N ALA A 105 -6.48 -17.42 -24.48
CA ALA A 105 -7.51 -18.44 -24.46
C ALA A 105 -6.95 -19.88 -24.57
N ASN A 106 -5.96 -20.07 -25.43
CA ASN A 106 -5.32 -21.35 -25.73
C ASN A 106 -4.02 -21.61 -24.94
N GLU A 107 -3.77 -20.84 -23.89
CA GLU A 107 -2.60 -21.02 -23.04
C GLU A 107 -2.84 -22.12 -22.00
N ASP A 108 -1.80 -22.92 -21.67
CA ASP A 108 -1.86 -24.00 -20.67
C ASP A 108 -2.32 -23.54 -19.28
N ARG A 109 -2.22 -22.25 -19.00
CA ARG A 109 -2.63 -21.62 -17.74
C ARG A 109 -4.06 -21.12 -17.77
N ASN A 110 -4.84 -21.47 -18.79
CA ASN A 110 -6.25 -21.14 -18.93
C ASN A 110 -7.09 -22.42 -19.02
N VAL A 111 -8.37 -22.31 -18.68
CA VAL A 111 -9.42 -23.28 -18.95
C VAL A 111 -10.43 -22.60 -19.83
N VAL A 112 -10.48 -22.99 -21.11
CA VAL A 112 -11.28 -22.32 -22.15
C VAL A 112 -12.77 -22.29 -21.82
N ASP A 113 -13.27 -23.33 -21.14
CA ASP A 113 -14.68 -23.36 -20.70
C ASP A 113 -15.05 -22.27 -19.70
N ILE A 114 -14.06 -21.79 -18.92
CA ILE A 114 -14.24 -20.71 -17.93
C ILE A 114 -13.95 -19.36 -18.59
N TYR A 115 -12.79 -19.22 -19.22
CA TYR A 115 -12.36 -17.99 -19.88
C TYR A 115 -12.13 -18.22 -21.37
N ARG A 116 -13.20 -18.14 -22.15
CA ARG A 116 -13.17 -18.45 -23.58
C ARG A 116 -12.24 -17.58 -24.40
N LYS A 117 -12.04 -16.35 -23.97
CA LYS A 117 -11.16 -15.36 -24.63
C LYS A 117 -9.85 -15.12 -23.89
N GLY A 118 -9.61 -15.86 -22.80
CA GLY A 118 -8.54 -15.55 -21.87
C GLY A 118 -8.93 -14.55 -20.79
N PHE A 119 -7.98 -14.09 -20.00
CA PHE A 119 -8.25 -13.19 -18.87
C PHE A 119 -7.00 -12.44 -18.41
N ASP A 120 -7.21 -11.32 -17.72
CA ASP A 120 -6.20 -10.55 -17.00
C ASP A 120 -6.30 -10.86 -15.51
N PRO A 121 -5.38 -11.64 -14.92
CA PRO A 121 -5.39 -11.88 -13.48
C PRO A 121 -5.11 -10.60 -12.70
N ILE A 122 -5.67 -10.51 -11.49
CA ILE A 122 -5.43 -9.40 -10.58
C ILE A 122 -4.64 -9.91 -9.38
N ILE A 123 -3.53 -9.26 -9.08
CA ILE A 123 -2.78 -9.42 -7.85
C ILE A 123 -3.20 -8.29 -6.92
N ALA A 124 -3.96 -8.63 -5.89
CA ALA A 124 -4.32 -7.69 -4.85
C ALA A 124 -3.45 -7.93 -3.61
N SER A 125 -3.06 -6.87 -2.94
CA SER A 125 -2.31 -6.98 -1.69
C SER A 125 -2.78 -5.97 -0.66
N VAL A 126 -2.74 -6.39 0.60
CA VAL A 126 -3.00 -5.54 1.76
C VAL A 126 -1.78 -5.57 2.66
N VAL A 127 -1.21 -4.40 2.89
CA VAL A 127 -0.05 -4.23 3.78
C VAL A 127 -0.49 -3.46 5.02
N ASN A 128 -0.17 -4.00 6.19
CA ASN A 128 -0.40 -3.33 7.47
C ASN A 128 0.92 -3.19 8.20
N ASP A 129 1.24 -1.96 8.56
CA ASP A 129 2.43 -1.57 9.30
C ASP A 129 2.06 -0.98 10.66
N HIS A 130 2.78 -1.38 11.69
CA HIS A 130 2.66 -0.81 13.03
C HIS A 130 4.06 -0.69 13.62
N SER A 131 4.33 0.43 14.27
CA SER A 131 5.54 0.58 15.07
C SER A 131 5.28 1.46 16.27
N LEU A 132 5.98 1.16 17.35
CA LEU A 132 5.99 1.96 18.58
C LEU A 132 7.36 1.89 19.20
N SER A 133 7.92 3.07 19.50
CA SER A 133 9.11 3.24 20.34
C SER A 133 8.76 4.13 21.51
N THR A 134 9.24 3.76 22.68
CA THR A 134 9.02 4.54 23.90
C THR A 134 10.26 4.47 24.78
N GLY A 135 10.57 5.53 25.49
CA GLY A 135 11.77 5.59 26.29
C GLY A 135 11.80 6.71 27.34
N LEU A 136 12.84 6.64 28.14
CA LEU A 136 13.23 7.64 29.10
C LEU A 136 14.62 8.15 28.75
N ARG A 137 14.75 9.47 28.64
CA ARG A 137 16.02 10.12 28.35
C ARG A 137 16.31 11.19 29.38
N GLY A 138 17.56 11.28 29.80
CA GLY A 138 17.92 12.32 30.75
C GLY A 138 19.37 12.29 31.20
N ASP A 139 19.75 13.28 32.04
CA ASP A 139 21.05 13.36 32.66
C ASP A 139 21.04 12.67 34.05
N ILE A 140 21.99 11.76 34.22
CA ILE A 140 22.25 11.12 35.51
C ILE A 140 23.72 11.36 35.89
N LYS A 141 23.97 12.27 36.79
CA LYS A 141 25.29 12.62 37.31
C LYS A 141 26.30 12.97 36.20
N GLY A 142 25.87 13.76 35.20
CA GLY A 142 26.69 14.18 34.07
C GLY A 142 26.80 13.18 32.94
N TRP A 143 26.03 12.08 33.00
CA TRP A 143 25.86 11.13 31.92
C TRP A 143 24.54 11.33 31.21
N ASP A 144 24.58 11.52 29.89
CA ASP A 144 23.37 11.51 29.06
C ASP A 144 22.95 10.05 28.83
N VAL A 145 21.79 9.68 29.37
CA VAL A 145 21.30 8.30 29.36
C VAL A 145 19.98 8.23 28.59
N ASP A 146 19.87 7.28 27.69
CA ASP A 146 18.64 6.95 26.97
C ASP A 146 18.33 5.47 27.13
N PHE A 147 17.19 5.17 27.69
CA PHE A 147 16.67 3.82 27.84
C PHE A 147 15.37 3.69 27.05
N ASN A 148 15.37 2.86 26.01
CA ASN A 148 14.19 2.73 25.15
C ASN A 148 13.84 1.28 24.83
N MET A 149 12.58 1.10 24.43
CA MET A 149 12.05 -0.14 23.91
C MET A 149 11.25 0.16 22.63
N SER A 150 11.45 -0.67 21.61
CA SER A 150 10.75 -0.57 20.33
C SER A 150 10.07 -1.88 19.97
N THR A 151 8.91 -1.77 19.34
CA THR A 151 8.21 -2.90 18.74
C THR A 151 7.70 -2.51 17.37
N GLY A 152 7.63 -3.48 16.47
CA GLY A 152 7.10 -3.27 15.12
C GLY A 152 6.51 -4.54 14.55
N LYS A 153 5.55 -4.36 13.65
CA LYS A 153 4.92 -5.45 12.92
C LYS A 153 4.60 -5.00 11.51
N ASN A 154 5.07 -5.76 10.53
CA ASN A 154 4.62 -5.68 9.15
C ASN A 154 3.85 -6.95 8.81
N LYS A 155 2.74 -6.81 8.13
CA LYS A 155 1.93 -7.93 7.65
C LYS A 155 1.47 -7.63 6.23
N MET A 156 1.81 -8.52 5.31
CA MET A 156 1.39 -8.44 3.92
C MET A 156 0.56 -9.67 3.55
N HIS A 157 -0.61 -9.43 2.98
CA HIS A 157 -1.48 -10.46 2.42
C HIS A 157 -1.61 -10.27 0.91
N TYR A 158 -1.44 -11.35 0.18
CA TYR A 158 -1.71 -11.42 -1.25
C TYR A 158 -3.03 -12.15 -1.52
N TYR A 159 -3.75 -11.63 -2.50
CA TYR A 159 -4.97 -12.23 -3.01
C TYR A 159 -4.86 -12.33 -4.53
N GLY A 160 -5.22 -13.48 -5.09
CA GLY A 160 -5.48 -13.62 -6.51
C GLY A 160 -6.97 -13.36 -6.77
N ARG A 161 -7.27 -12.47 -7.69
CA ARG A 161 -8.61 -12.25 -8.21
C ARG A 161 -8.62 -12.46 -9.72
N ASN A 162 -9.79 -12.69 -10.29
CA ASN A 162 -9.95 -12.97 -11.71
C ASN A 162 -8.91 -14.00 -12.18
N THR A 163 -8.89 -15.15 -11.52
CA THR A 163 -7.89 -16.20 -11.76
C THR A 163 -8.52 -17.58 -11.57
N LEU A 164 -7.82 -18.60 -12.00
CA LEU A 164 -8.21 -20.00 -11.86
C LEU A 164 -6.99 -20.88 -11.60
N ASN A 165 -7.23 -22.10 -11.16
CA ASN A 165 -6.22 -23.16 -11.15
C ASN A 165 -6.42 -24.07 -12.35
N ALA A 166 -5.65 -23.85 -13.40
CA ALA A 166 -5.78 -24.60 -14.65
C ALA A 166 -5.56 -26.12 -14.49
N SER A 167 -4.83 -26.56 -13.46
CA SER A 167 -4.61 -27.98 -13.21
C SER A 167 -5.85 -28.75 -12.72
N LEU A 168 -6.88 -28.04 -12.29
CA LEU A 168 -8.15 -28.64 -11.84
C LEU A 168 -9.15 -28.80 -12.98
N GLY A 169 -8.88 -28.23 -14.16
CA GLY A 169 -9.80 -28.24 -15.27
C GLY A 169 -11.07 -27.42 -14.99
N SER A 170 -12.16 -27.78 -15.68
CA SER A 170 -13.49 -27.18 -15.56
C SER A 170 -14.41 -27.89 -14.54
N ALA A 171 -13.83 -28.68 -13.64
CA ALA A 171 -14.60 -29.48 -12.66
C ALA A 171 -15.30 -28.64 -11.62
#